data_fced2ff16764eee68f7f875c1d6659d9
#
_entry.id   fced2ff16764eee68f7f875c1d6659d9
#
_cell.length_a   1.000
_cell.length_b   1.000
_cell.length_c   1.000
_cell.angle_alpha   90.00
_cell.angle_beta   90.00
_cell.angle_gamma   90.00
#
_symmetry.space_group_name_H-M   'P 1'
#
loop_
_entity.id
_entity.type
_entity.pdbx_description
1 polymer ?
#
loop_
_entity_poly.entity_id
_entity_poly.type
_entity_poly.pdbx_seq_one_letter_code
_entity_poly.pdbx_strand_id
1 'polypeptide(L)'
;MTAFVRTVLGDIEPSALGVTYAHEHLVIDGGRPVELEPDFDLSNVDAMATEVGAAMELGLGAVVDAMPCDCGRSALKLAELSRRTGLHIVAPTGLHHDRFYGPSHWSHRLNVEQLANLFVADIEDGIDAYDYSGPFVERTQHRAGVIKLGGSEGSLSDRDHLVFGAAAAAHRRTGASILTHCERGTGGLEQVRSLLDGGVTPEHVALSHVDKVVDRGYHRELAATGVALEYDGSFRWGDADNGTLRLLGWMAEDDLLDHVVLGMDAARQGYYTVYGGAPGLTWLLDGFATAMEDRGLGADVRRRLLVDNPARVFAFASIDRGISA
;
A
#
# COMPACT_ATOMS: atom_id res chain seq x y z
N MET A 1 -7.28 8.79 -22.04
CA MET A 1 -6.10 7.89 -21.90
C MET A 1 -6.61 6.54 -21.43
N THR A 2 -6.04 5.43 -21.88
CA THR A 2 -6.34 4.09 -21.33
C THR A 2 -5.90 4.06 -19.86
N ALA A 3 -6.68 3.38 -19.01
CA ALA A 3 -6.31 3.16 -17.62
C ALA A 3 -4.99 2.37 -17.54
N PHE A 4 -4.12 2.69 -16.61
CA PHE A 4 -2.86 2.00 -16.41
C PHE A 4 -2.51 1.91 -14.92
N VAL A 5 -1.68 0.94 -14.55
CA VAL A 5 -1.02 0.86 -13.26
C VAL A 5 0.46 1.14 -13.47
N ARG A 6 1.06 1.95 -12.61
CA ARG A 6 2.49 2.25 -12.65
C ARG A 6 3.26 1.32 -11.74
N THR A 7 4.09 0.49 -12.33
CA THR A 7 5.08 -0.32 -11.61
C THR A 7 6.43 0.38 -11.60
N VAL A 8 7.34 -0.08 -10.75
CA VAL A 8 8.72 0.43 -10.66
C VAL A 8 9.49 0.27 -11.97
N LEU A 9 9.08 -0.63 -12.87
CA LEU A 9 9.68 -0.84 -14.19
C LEU A 9 8.95 -0.16 -15.34
N GLY A 10 7.77 0.44 -15.10
CA GLY A 10 6.98 1.15 -16.10
C GLY A 10 5.48 0.90 -15.96
N ASP A 11 4.73 1.52 -16.86
CA ASP A 11 3.27 1.46 -16.87
C ASP A 11 2.79 0.19 -17.55
N ILE A 12 1.78 -0.47 -16.98
CA ILE A 12 1.15 -1.70 -17.48
C ILE A 12 -0.37 -1.54 -17.52
N GLU A 13 -1.06 -2.37 -18.32
CA GLU A 13 -2.52 -2.49 -18.26
C GLU A 13 -2.94 -3.01 -16.86
N PRO A 14 -4.03 -2.52 -16.25
CA PRO A 14 -4.46 -2.95 -14.92
C PRO A 14 -4.67 -4.47 -14.82
N SER A 15 -5.17 -5.11 -15.88
CA SER A 15 -5.37 -6.57 -15.94
C SER A 15 -4.06 -7.37 -15.91
N ALA A 16 -2.92 -6.74 -16.22
CA ALA A 16 -1.61 -7.39 -16.21
C ALA A 16 -1.02 -7.55 -14.79
N LEU A 17 -1.59 -6.90 -13.78
CA LEU A 17 -1.18 -7.11 -12.38
C LEU A 17 -1.34 -8.58 -11.95
N GLY A 18 -2.43 -9.25 -12.35
CA GLY A 18 -2.73 -10.59 -11.87
C GLY A 18 -3.05 -10.60 -10.37
N VAL A 19 -2.68 -11.67 -9.69
CA VAL A 19 -2.85 -11.79 -8.24
C VAL A 19 -1.94 -10.79 -7.53
N THR A 20 -2.55 -9.88 -6.77
CA THR A 20 -1.87 -8.71 -6.21
C THR A 20 -2.06 -8.66 -4.69
N TYR A 21 -0.94 -8.52 -3.96
CA TYR A 21 -0.97 -8.14 -2.56
C TYR A 21 -0.97 -6.62 -2.45
N ALA A 22 -2.01 -6.09 -1.83
CA ALA A 22 -2.31 -4.65 -1.82
C ALA A 22 -1.44 -3.85 -0.83
N HIS A 23 -0.73 -4.51 0.08
CA HIS A 23 0.11 -3.88 1.09
C HIS A 23 1.21 -4.83 1.56
N GLU A 24 2.46 -4.56 1.14
CA GLU A 24 3.64 -5.28 1.57
C GLU A 24 4.85 -4.36 1.76
N HIS A 25 5.90 -4.93 2.36
CA HIS A 25 7.20 -4.29 2.48
C HIS A 25 8.28 -5.24 1.97
N LEU A 26 8.61 -5.15 0.67
CA LEU A 26 9.62 -6.03 0.06
C LEU A 26 11.04 -5.53 0.30
N VAL A 27 11.21 -4.22 0.46
CA VAL A 27 12.51 -3.61 0.73
C VAL A 27 12.35 -2.50 1.77
N ILE A 28 13.07 -2.64 2.88
CA ILE A 28 13.32 -1.58 3.85
C ILE A 28 14.83 -1.49 4.03
N ASP A 29 15.45 -0.45 3.47
CA ASP A 29 16.89 -0.29 3.35
C ASP A 29 17.39 0.83 4.27
N GLY A 30 17.54 0.52 5.55
CA GLY A 30 17.94 1.49 6.56
C GLY A 30 16.84 2.49 6.95
N GLY A 31 17.24 3.72 7.22
CA GLY A 31 16.33 4.77 7.67
C GLY A 31 15.89 4.62 9.13
N ARG A 32 15.06 5.56 9.57
CA ARG A 32 14.61 5.63 10.97
C ARG A 32 13.90 4.37 11.48
N PRO A 33 13.08 3.67 10.67
CA PRO A 33 12.46 2.42 11.12
C PRO A 33 13.47 1.37 11.56
N VAL A 34 14.53 1.12 10.78
CA VAL A 34 15.58 0.15 11.09
C VAL A 34 16.43 0.59 12.29
N GLU A 35 16.68 1.90 12.46
CA GLU A 35 17.36 2.43 13.64
C GLU A 35 16.57 2.18 14.93
N LEU A 36 15.25 2.29 14.88
CA LEU A 36 14.37 2.06 16.03
C LEU A 36 14.20 0.57 16.34
N GLU A 37 14.03 -0.23 15.30
CA GLU A 37 13.74 -1.65 15.38
C GLU A 37 14.49 -2.39 14.26
N PRO A 38 15.66 -2.98 14.53
CA PRO A 38 16.48 -3.65 13.50
C PRO A 38 15.77 -4.79 12.73
N ASP A 39 14.70 -5.36 13.28
CA ASP A 39 13.87 -6.37 12.64
C ASP A 39 13.14 -5.86 11.38
N PHE A 40 13.07 -4.53 11.20
CA PHE A 40 12.59 -3.92 9.96
C PHE A 40 13.61 -3.96 8.81
N ASP A 41 14.87 -4.37 9.02
CA ASP A 41 15.84 -4.43 7.93
C ASP A 41 15.50 -5.53 6.93
N LEU A 42 14.95 -5.16 5.79
CA LEU A 42 14.61 -6.01 4.65
C LEU A 42 15.47 -5.63 3.42
N SER A 43 16.72 -5.24 3.64
CA SER A 43 17.61 -4.72 2.60
C SER A 43 18.23 -5.80 1.70
N ASN A 44 18.10 -7.09 2.03
CA ASN A 44 18.71 -8.21 1.31
C ASN A 44 17.83 -8.65 0.14
N VAL A 45 18.15 -8.16 -1.08
CA VAL A 45 17.43 -8.48 -2.32
C VAL A 45 17.51 -9.98 -2.68
N ASP A 46 18.61 -10.70 -2.36
CA ASP A 46 18.73 -12.13 -2.66
C ASP A 46 17.74 -12.96 -1.82
N ALA A 47 17.67 -12.65 -0.53
CA ALA A 47 16.71 -13.28 0.37
C ALA A 47 15.27 -12.99 -0.09
N MET A 48 14.95 -11.73 -0.36
CA MET A 48 13.61 -11.34 -0.79
C MET A 48 13.23 -11.95 -2.16
N ALA A 49 14.17 -12.08 -3.09
CA ALA A 49 13.93 -12.76 -4.37
C ALA A 49 13.55 -14.24 -4.18
N THR A 50 14.14 -14.92 -3.19
CA THR A 50 13.77 -16.30 -2.84
C THR A 50 12.36 -16.38 -2.26
N GLU A 51 12.03 -15.48 -1.33
CA GLU A 51 10.69 -15.39 -0.71
C GLU A 51 9.59 -15.12 -1.74
N VAL A 52 9.80 -14.10 -2.58
CA VAL A 52 8.92 -13.74 -3.69
C VAL A 52 8.77 -14.90 -4.67
N GLY A 53 9.87 -15.59 -5.01
CA GLY A 53 9.84 -16.75 -5.91
C GLY A 53 8.88 -17.83 -5.43
N ALA A 54 8.90 -18.16 -4.15
CA ALA A 54 7.98 -19.15 -3.58
C ALA A 54 6.51 -18.71 -3.69
N ALA A 55 6.20 -17.44 -3.46
CA ALA A 55 4.83 -16.93 -3.61
C ALA A 55 4.40 -16.86 -5.10
N MET A 56 5.32 -16.57 -6.01
CA MET A 56 5.05 -16.59 -7.46
C MET A 56 4.75 -18.00 -7.99
N GLU A 57 5.36 -19.05 -7.43
CA GLU A 57 5.00 -20.43 -7.75
C GLU A 57 3.54 -20.76 -7.41
N LEU A 58 2.95 -20.05 -6.44
CA LEU A 58 1.52 -20.12 -6.09
C LEU A 58 0.66 -19.11 -6.86
N GLY A 59 1.25 -18.32 -7.76
CA GLY A 59 0.53 -17.42 -8.66
C GLY A 59 0.58 -15.94 -8.31
N LEU A 60 1.38 -15.49 -7.33
CA LEU A 60 1.57 -14.06 -7.06
C LEU A 60 2.11 -13.35 -8.31
N GLY A 61 1.42 -12.30 -8.76
CA GLY A 61 1.78 -11.51 -9.95
C GLY A 61 2.27 -10.11 -9.63
N ALA A 62 1.74 -9.51 -8.55
CA ALA A 62 2.08 -8.14 -8.20
C ALA A 62 2.05 -7.88 -6.68
N VAL A 63 2.75 -6.82 -6.29
CA VAL A 63 2.77 -6.30 -4.91
C VAL A 63 2.72 -4.77 -4.96
N VAL A 64 1.93 -4.19 -4.06
CA VAL A 64 2.01 -2.76 -3.72
C VAL A 64 2.92 -2.63 -2.51
N ASP A 65 4.14 -2.13 -2.74
CA ASP A 65 5.08 -1.83 -1.66
C ASP A 65 4.62 -0.56 -0.93
N ALA A 66 4.69 -0.57 0.39
CA ALA A 66 4.09 0.46 1.22
C ALA A 66 5.11 1.28 2.03
N MET A 67 6.40 1.22 1.70
CA MET A 67 7.42 1.99 2.39
C MET A 67 7.59 3.38 1.77
N PRO A 68 7.06 4.48 2.39
CA PRO A 68 7.07 5.81 1.78
C PRO A 68 8.43 6.51 1.91
N CYS A 69 8.49 7.76 1.47
CA CYS A 69 9.72 8.57 1.42
C CYS A 69 10.47 8.60 2.75
N ASP A 70 11.80 8.45 2.69
CA ASP A 70 12.76 8.56 3.80
C ASP A 70 12.44 7.65 5.01
N CYS A 71 11.80 6.52 4.72
CA CYS A 71 11.52 5.45 5.68
C CYS A 71 12.25 4.14 5.35
N GLY A 72 13.30 4.20 4.53
CA GLY A 72 14.03 3.01 4.04
C GLY A 72 13.50 2.49 2.71
N ARG A 73 12.70 3.27 1.97
CA ARG A 73 12.31 2.96 0.60
C ARG A 73 13.56 2.92 -0.30
N SER A 74 13.67 1.92 -1.17
CA SER A 74 14.74 1.86 -2.18
C SER A 74 14.19 1.49 -3.55
N ALA A 75 13.96 2.49 -4.41
CA ALA A 75 13.47 2.29 -5.76
C ALA A 75 14.42 1.42 -6.62
N LEU A 76 15.74 1.55 -6.39
CA LEU A 76 16.73 0.76 -7.11
C LEU A 76 16.67 -0.73 -6.74
N LYS A 77 16.54 -1.06 -5.45
CA LYS A 77 16.41 -2.46 -4.99
C LYS A 77 15.06 -3.06 -5.36
N LEU A 78 13.97 -2.29 -5.28
CA LEU A 78 12.66 -2.74 -5.77
C LEU A 78 12.69 -3.04 -7.28
N ALA A 79 13.35 -2.18 -8.07
CA ALA A 79 13.49 -2.40 -9.50
C ALA A 79 14.42 -3.59 -9.82
N GLU A 80 15.47 -3.81 -9.04
CA GLU A 80 16.33 -4.99 -9.16
C GLU A 80 15.52 -6.26 -8.86
N LEU A 81 14.79 -6.28 -7.74
CA LEU A 81 13.94 -7.40 -7.36
C LEU A 81 12.92 -7.72 -8.45
N SER A 82 12.22 -6.70 -8.96
CA SER A 82 11.23 -6.85 -10.04
C SER A 82 11.85 -7.42 -11.33
N ARG A 83 13.05 -6.94 -11.75
CA ARG A 83 13.74 -7.49 -12.95
C ARG A 83 14.16 -8.95 -12.76
N ARG A 84 14.60 -9.32 -11.57
CA ARG A 84 15.10 -10.67 -11.27
C ARG A 84 14.00 -11.70 -11.17
N THR A 85 12.86 -11.33 -10.62
CA THR A 85 11.75 -12.24 -10.35
C THR A 85 10.66 -12.21 -11.43
N GLY A 86 10.50 -11.08 -12.11
CA GLY A 86 9.36 -10.82 -12.97
C GLY A 86 8.11 -10.31 -12.23
N LEU A 87 8.16 -10.17 -10.90
CA LEU A 87 7.07 -9.63 -10.10
C LEU A 87 6.81 -8.16 -10.46
N HIS A 88 5.55 -7.79 -10.67
CA HIS A 88 5.17 -6.39 -10.79
C HIS A 88 5.18 -5.73 -9.40
N ILE A 89 5.95 -4.66 -9.23
CA ILE A 89 6.04 -3.93 -7.96
C ILE A 89 5.57 -2.50 -8.17
N VAL A 90 4.52 -2.10 -7.47
CA VAL A 90 4.07 -0.70 -7.39
C VAL A 90 4.83 -0.04 -6.26
N ALA A 91 5.72 0.90 -6.59
CA ALA A 91 6.52 1.62 -5.60
C ALA A 91 5.77 2.86 -5.08
N PRO A 92 5.88 3.20 -3.79
CA PRO A 92 5.16 4.34 -3.22
C PRO A 92 5.97 5.64 -3.25
N THR A 93 5.24 6.77 -3.19
CA THR A 93 5.68 8.06 -2.64
C THR A 93 4.86 8.36 -1.39
N GLY A 94 4.95 9.55 -0.83
CA GLY A 94 4.18 9.95 0.35
C GLY A 94 4.99 9.97 1.62
N LEU A 95 4.32 10.13 2.77
CA LEU A 95 4.94 10.14 4.09
C LEU A 95 4.15 9.28 5.07
N HIS A 96 4.86 8.56 5.93
CA HIS A 96 4.29 7.85 7.08
C HIS A 96 3.97 8.85 8.21
N HIS A 97 3.40 8.37 9.32
CA HIS A 97 3.24 9.22 10.49
C HIS A 97 4.58 9.52 11.20
N ASP A 98 4.61 10.60 11.96
CA ASP A 98 5.84 11.25 12.44
C ASP A 98 6.76 10.38 13.31
N ARG A 99 6.30 9.27 13.88
CA ARG A 99 7.17 8.41 14.71
C ARG A 99 8.37 7.85 13.94
N PHE A 100 8.22 7.68 12.60
CA PHE A 100 9.28 7.16 11.72
C PHE A 100 10.20 8.25 11.18
N TYR A 101 9.91 9.49 11.55
CA TYR A 101 10.73 10.64 11.17
C TYR A 101 11.40 11.28 12.35
N GLY A 102 12.07 11.93 12.74
CA GLY A 102 12.51 12.64 13.94
C GLY A 102 12.02 14.08 13.92
N PRO A 103 12.05 14.78 15.01
CA PRO A 103 11.51 16.14 15.12
C PRO A 103 12.26 17.16 14.25
N SER A 104 13.47 16.86 13.79
CA SER A 104 14.27 17.72 12.90
C SER A 104 14.15 17.32 11.42
N HIS A 105 13.31 16.33 11.08
CA HIS A 105 13.16 15.84 9.72
C HIS A 105 12.79 16.98 8.74
N TRP A 106 13.37 16.96 7.56
CA TRP A 106 13.21 18.00 6.56
C TRP A 106 11.74 18.26 6.18
N SER A 107 10.91 17.22 6.16
CA SER A 107 9.49 17.30 5.77
C SER A 107 8.67 18.22 6.69
N HIS A 108 9.08 18.43 7.94
CA HIS A 108 8.41 19.36 8.87
C HIS A 108 8.54 20.84 8.47
N ARG A 109 9.46 21.15 7.54
CA ARG A 109 9.70 22.51 7.04
C ARG A 109 8.89 22.82 5.79
N LEU A 110 8.22 21.82 5.22
CA LEU A 110 7.49 21.95 3.97
C LEU A 110 6.00 22.19 4.22
N ASN A 111 5.42 23.03 3.38
CA ASN A 111 3.97 23.25 3.32
C ASN A 111 3.29 22.24 2.38
N VAL A 112 1.95 22.30 2.29
CA VAL A 112 1.12 21.41 1.48
C VAL A 112 1.59 21.37 0.01
N GLU A 113 1.83 22.55 -0.59
CA GLU A 113 2.21 22.64 -2.00
C GLU A 113 3.61 22.07 -2.27
N GLN A 114 4.56 22.32 -1.38
CA GLN A 114 5.92 21.79 -1.49
C GLN A 114 5.95 20.27 -1.38
N LEU A 115 5.18 19.69 -0.43
CA LEU A 115 5.04 18.23 -0.32
C LEU A 115 4.31 17.64 -1.53
N ALA A 116 3.24 18.28 -2.00
CA ALA A 116 2.54 17.84 -3.21
C ALA A 116 3.49 17.83 -4.43
N ASN A 117 4.34 18.85 -4.59
CA ASN A 117 5.34 18.91 -5.64
C ASN A 117 6.36 17.77 -5.54
N LEU A 118 6.78 17.40 -4.32
CA LEU A 118 7.67 16.25 -4.09
C LEU A 118 6.99 14.95 -4.52
N PHE A 119 5.74 14.70 -4.09
CA PHE A 119 5.01 13.49 -4.46
C PHE A 119 4.77 13.41 -5.97
N VAL A 120 4.40 14.52 -6.60
CA VAL A 120 4.25 14.60 -8.07
C VAL A 120 5.57 14.30 -8.79
N ALA A 121 6.69 14.84 -8.30
CA ALA A 121 7.99 14.58 -8.90
C ALA A 121 8.40 13.09 -8.80
N ASP A 122 8.13 12.43 -7.67
CA ASP A 122 8.33 10.98 -7.55
C ASP A 122 7.48 10.18 -8.56
N ILE A 123 6.25 10.65 -8.82
CA ILE A 123 5.33 10.01 -9.74
C ILE A 123 5.69 10.30 -11.21
N GLU A 124 6.06 11.51 -11.56
CA GLU A 124 6.24 11.92 -12.97
C GLU A 124 7.70 11.88 -13.43
N ASP A 125 8.65 12.31 -12.58
CA ASP A 125 10.05 12.47 -12.94
C ASP A 125 10.92 11.30 -12.50
N GLY A 126 10.55 10.62 -11.41
CA GLY A 126 11.25 9.47 -10.82
C GLY A 126 11.57 9.66 -9.33
N ILE A 127 11.67 8.54 -8.63
CA ILE A 127 12.02 8.50 -7.21
C ILE A 127 13.50 8.84 -7.04
N ASP A 128 13.84 9.59 -6.00
CA ASP A 128 15.24 9.88 -5.67
C ASP A 128 16.03 8.63 -5.32
N ALA A 129 17.23 8.49 -5.87
CA ALA A 129 18.11 7.33 -5.67
C ALA A 129 18.53 7.13 -4.21
N TYR A 130 18.56 8.21 -3.44
CA TYR A 130 18.97 8.24 -2.04
C TYR A 130 17.80 8.43 -1.07
N ASP A 131 16.58 8.30 -1.57
CA ASP A 131 15.33 8.45 -0.79
C ASP A 131 15.28 9.72 0.07
N TYR A 132 15.80 10.84 -0.49
CA TYR A 132 15.89 12.14 0.18
C TYR A 132 16.78 12.21 1.43
N SER A 133 17.58 11.18 1.69
CA SER A 133 18.55 11.17 2.79
C SER A 133 19.87 11.88 2.47
N GLY A 134 20.10 12.24 1.21
CA GLY A 134 21.30 12.92 0.74
C GLY A 134 21.13 14.44 0.59
N PRO A 135 22.25 15.19 0.39
CA PRO A 135 22.21 16.64 0.17
C PRO A 135 21.72 17.04 -1.23
N PHE A 136 21.64 16.10 -2.16
CA PHE A 136 21.19 16.29 -3.54
C PHE A 136 20.11 15.28 -3.86
N VAL A 137 19.16 15.67 -4.72
CA VAL A 137 18.16 14.81 -5.30
C VAL A 137 18.68 14.28 -6.63
N GLU A 138 18.79 12.95 -6.76
CA GLU A 138 19.17 12.27 -8.01
C GLU A 138 18.00 11.41 -8.47
N ARG A 139 17.24 11.91 -9.46
CA ARG A 139 16.07 11.19 -9.98
C ARG A 139 16.46 9.93 -10.73
N THR A 140 15.94 8.80 -10.29
CA THR A 140 16.02 7.53 -11.03
C THR A 140 15.00 7.52 -12.16
N GLN A 141 15.09 6.55 -13.06
CA GLN A 141 14.02 6.28 -14.04
C GLN A 141 12.79 5.56 -13.43
N HIS A 142 12.88 5.15 -12.15
CA HIS A 142 11.85 4.40 -11.43
C HIS A 142 10.87 5.35 -10.77
N ARG A 143 9.60 5.24 -11.10
CA ARG A 143 8.55 6.16 -10.68
C ARG A 143 7.61 5.52 -9.67
N ALA A 144 7.03 6.36 -8.82
CA ALA A 144 6.01 5.93 -7.87
C ALA A 144 4.66 5.69 -8.57
N GLY A 145 3.96 4.61 -8.17
CA GLY A 145 2.63 4.26 -8.66
C GLY A 145 1.52 4.45 -7.63
N VAL A 146 1.87 4.71 -6.38
CA VAL A 146 0.91 4.92 -5.28
C VAL A 146 1.43 6.01 -4.33
N ILE A 147 0.51 6.73 -3.68
CA ILE A 147 0.83 7.68 -2.61
C ILE A 147 0.50 7.00 -1.28
N LYS A 148 1.53 6.69 -0.47
CA LYS A 148 1.36 6.08 0.85
C LYS A 148 1.35 7.14 1.94
N LEU A 149 0.35 7.06 2.82
CA LEU A 149 0.16 7.97 3.93
C LEU A 149 0.09 7.22 5.26
N GLY A 150 0.43 7.90 6.36
CA GLY A 150 0.15 7.43 7.70
C GLY A 150 -0.76 8.41 8.43
N GLY A 151 -1.81 7.91 9.06
CA GLY A 151 -2.70 8.68 9.93
C GLY A 151 -2.54 8.29 11.40
N SER A 152 -2.70 9.25 12.31
CA SER A 152 -2.66 9.05 13.75
C SER A 152 -3.85 8.22 14.25
N GLU A 153 -3.72 7.61 15.44
CA GLU A 153 -4.77 6.81 16.06
C GLU A 153 -6.01 7.67 16.39
N GLY A 154 -7.17 7.20 15.98
CA GLY A 154 -8.48 7.79 16.29
C GLY A 154 -8.80 9.05 15.49
N SER A 155 -7.91 10.04 15.44
CA SER A 155 -8.13 11.29 14.71
C SER A 155 -6.84 11.82 14.08
N LEU A 156 -6.98 12.59 13.00
CA LEU A 156 -5.85 13.22 12.32
C LEU A 156 -5.29 14.39 13.13
N SER A 157 -3.98 14.43 13.27
CA SER A 157 -3.25 15.60 13.79
C SER A 157 -3.18 16.72 12.73
N ASP A 158 -2.80 17.94 13.13
CA ASP A 158 -2.55 19.05 12.20
C ASP A 158 -1.51 18.67 11.13
N ARG A 159 -0.52 17.86 11.51
CA ARG A 159 0.49 17.34 10.61
C ARG A 159 -0.10 16.36 9.61
N ASP A 160 -0.94 15.44 10.07
CA ASP A 160 -1.62 14.51 9.18
C ASP A 160 -2.50 15.25 8.17
N HIS A 161 -3.27 16.24 8.61
CA HIS A 161 -4.07 17.08 7.70
C HIS A 161 -3.23 17.77 6.62
N LEU A 162 -2.03 18.24 6.97
CA LEU A 162 -1.11 18.85 6.01
C LEU A 162 -0.64 17.82 4.97
N VAL A 163 -0.25 16.62 5.41
CA VAL A 163 0.25 15.54 4.53
C VAL A 163 -0.88 14.98 3.66
N PHE A 164 -2.07 14.78 4.22
CA PHE A 164 -3.27 14.36 3.47
C PHE A 164 -3.68 15.39 2.43
N GLY A 165 -3.62 16.68 2.76
CA GLY A 165 -3.85 17.77 1.80
C GLY A 165 -2.86 17.77 0.65
N ALA A 166 -1.57 17.48 0.92
CA ALA A 166 -0.54 17.35 -0.10
C ALA A 166 -0.79 16.14 -1.02
N ALA A 167 -1.18 15.00 -0.44
CA ALA A 167 -1.53 13.80 -1.20
C ALA A 167 -2.76 14.02 -2.08
N ALA A 168 -3.80 14.66 -1.57
CA ALA A 168 -4.97 15.02 -2.36
C ALA A 168 -4.61 15.93 -3.54
N ALA A 169 -3.75 16.92 -3.33
CA ALA A 169 -3.25 17.78 -4.40
C ALA A 169 -2.43 17.01 -5.44
N ALA A 170 -1.59 16.06 -5.01
CA ALA A 170 -0.81 15.20 -5.90
C ALA A 170 -1.72 14.25 -6.69
N HIS A 171 -2.72 13.61 -6.04
CA HIS A 171 -3.73 12.78 -6.72
C HIS A 171 -4.44 13.55 -7.84
N ARG A 172 -4.97 14.74 -7.56
CA ARG A 172 -5.66 15.56 -8.58
C ARG A 172 -4.77 15.90 -9.78
N ARG A 173 -3.45 16.01 -9.58
CA ARG A 173 -2.48 16.37 -10.63
C ARG A 173 -2.03 15.17 -11.45
N THR A 174 -1.96 13.98 -10.83
CA THR A 174 -1.35 12.78 -11.43
C THR A 174 -2.32 11.65 -11.68
N GLY A 175 -3.40 11.56 -10.92
CA GLY A 175 -4.31 10.43 -10.88
C GLY A 175 -3.81 9.23 -10.07
N ALA A 176 -2.64 9.31 -9.43
CA ALA A 176 -2.09 8.20 -8.64
C ALA A 176 -3.00 7.85 -7.45
N SER A 177 -3.22 6.57 -7.21
CA SER A 177 -4.02 6.08 -6.08
C SER A 177 -3.36 6.39 -4.72
N ILE A 178 -4.16 6.32 -3.66
CA ILE A 178 -3.72 6.59 -2.30
C ILE A 178 -3.93 5.33 -1.45
N LEU A 179 -2.88 4.90 -0.76
CA LEU A 179 -2.90 3.85 0.26
C LEU A 179 -2.62 4.48 1.61
N THR A 180 -3.55 4.35 2.57
CA THR A 180 -3.35 4.95 3.90
C THR A 180 -3.03 3.90 4.95
N HIS A 181 -2.46 4.33 6.08
CA HIS A 181 -2.31 3.55 7.29
C HIS A 181 -3.31 4.05 8.34
N CYS A 182 -4.23 3.21 8.77
CA CYS A 182 -5.13 3.49 9.88
C CYS A 182 -4.51 2.90 11.16
N GLU A 183 -3.93 3.74 12.02
CA GLU A 183 -3.30 3.27 13.26
C GLU A 183 -4.30 2.46 14.08
N ARG A 184 -3.95 1.19 14.39
CA ARG A 184 -4.84 0.19 15.04
C ARG A 184 -6.20 0.00 14.35
N GLY A 185 -6.29 0.29 13.05
CA GLY A 185 -7.52 0.17 12.27
C GLY A 185 -8.52 1.31 12.47
N THR A 186 -8.15 2.36 13.22
CA THR A 186 -9.05 3.46 13.60
C THR A 186 -8.85 4.70 12.73
N GLY A 187 -9.74 5.71 12.86
CA GLY A 187 -9.62 6.99 12.15
C GLY A 187 -9.97 6.96 10.66
N GLY A 188 -10.38 5.81 10.12
CA GLY A 188 -10.62 5.65 8.68
C GLY A 188 -11.64 6.64 8.10
N LEU A 189 -12.76 6.89 8.77
CA LEU A 189 -13.78 7.83 8.31
C LEU A 189 -13.28 9.27 8.24
N GLU A 190 -12.41 9.69 9.16
CA GLU A 190 -11.82 11.02 9.13
C GLU A 190 -10.78 11.13 8.00
N GLN A 191 -9.95 10.10 7.80
CA GLN A 191 -9.01 10.02 6.69
C GLN A 191 -9.74 10.13 5.35
N VAL A 192 -10.82 9.36 5.16
CA VAL A 192 -11.67 9.43 3.96
C VAL A 192 -12.23 10.84 3.76
N ARG A 193 -12.84 11.42 4.80
CA ARG A 193 -13.39 12.78 4.70
C ARG A 193 -12.34 13.78 4.27
N SER A 194 -11.16 13.76 4.90
CA SER A 194 -10.05 14.65 4.55
C SER A 194 -9.62 14.52 3.08
N LEU A 195 -9.54 13.30 2.56
CA LEU A 195 -9.16 13.04 1.17
C LEU A 195 -10.26 13.46 0.18
N LEU A 196 -11.53 13.10 0.45
CA LEU A 196 -12.65 13.44 -0.44
C LEU A 196 -12.91 14.96 -0.47
N ASP A 197 -12.84 15.65 0.67
CA ASP A 197 -12.91 17.11 0.74
C ASP A 197 -11.75 17.76 -0.04
N GLY A 198 -10.58 17.09 -0.10
CA GLY A 198 -9.44 17.44 -0.93
C GLY A 198 -9.63 17.15 -2.43
N GLY A 199 -10.74 16.53 -2.85
CA GLY A 199 -11.06 16.20 -4.24
C GLY A 199 -10.43 14.91 -4.75
N VAL A 200 -10.12 13.96 -3.86
CA VAL A 200 -9.66 12.62 -4.23
C VAL A 200 -10.86 11.78 -4.67
N THR A 201 -10.68 10.98 -5.72
CA THR A 201 -11.69 10.04 -6.21
C THR A 201 -11.71 8.80 -5.30
N PRO A 202 -12.85 8.46 -4.66
CA PRO A 202 -12.89 7.41 -3.63
C PRO A 202 -12.44 6.04 -4.10
N GLU A 203 -12.73 5.66 -5.35
CA GLU A 203 -12.37 4.36 -5.93
C GLU A 203 -10.85 4.13 -6.00
N HIS A 204 -10.05 5.18 -5.85
CA HIS A 204 -8.59 5.16 -5.86
C HIS A 204 -7.99 5.37 -4.46
N VAL A 205 -8.76 5.14 -3.41
CA VAL A 205 -8.30 5.17 -2.01
C VAL A 205 -8.43 3.79 -1.40
N ALA A 206 -7.37 3.28 -0.77
CA ALA A 206 -7.40 2.08 0.05
C ALA A 206 -6.98 2.42 1.49
N LEU A 207 -7.77 1.97 2.46
CA LEU A 207 -7.52 2.15 3.90
C LEU A 207 -6.90 0.88 4.47
N SER A 208 -5.61 0.91 4.85
CA SER A 208 -4.93 -0.25 5.40
C SER A 208 -5.26 -0.48 6.88
N HIS A 209 -5.15 -1.75 7.28
CA HIS A 209 -5.26 -2.21 8.66
C HIS A 209 -6.65 -2.10 9.28
N VAL A 210 -7.68 -1.77 8.51
CA VAL A 210 -9.03 -1.58 9.07
C VAL A 210 -9.61 -2.87 9.65
N ASP A 211 -9.11 -4.05 9.25
CA ASP A 211 -9.49 -5.35 9.82
C ASP A 211 -8.98 -5.58 11.24
N LYS A 212 -8.12 -4.69 11.79
CA LYS A 212 -7.79 -4.66 13.22
C LYS A 212 -8.99 -4.29 14.08
N VAL A 213 -10.01 -3.63 13.52
CA VAL A 213 -11.29 -3.33 14.16
C VAL A 213 -12.37 -4.26 13.61
N VAL A 214 -12.69 -5.33 14.34
CA VAL A 214 -13.67 -6.33 13.90
C VAL A 214 -15.08 -5.87 14.27
N ASP A 215 -15.59 -4.89 13.54
CA ASP A 215 -16.93 -4.31 13.68
C ASP A 215 -17.64 -4.17 12.32
N ARG A 216 -18.73 -4.92 12.12
CA ARG A 216 -19.50 -4.94 10.86
C ARG A 216 -20.04 -3.56 10.48
N GLY A 217 -20.52 -2.79 11.47
CA GLY A 217 -21.08 -1.46 11.25
C GLY A 217 -20.02 -0.50 10.70
N TYR A 218 -18.84 -0.48 11.32
CA TYR A 218 -17.71 0.33 10.89
C TYR A 218 -17.30 0.04 9.44
N HIS A 219 -17.17 -1.24 9.07
CA HIS A 219 -16.78 -1.62 7.71
C HIS A 219 -17.84 -1.27 6.66
N ARG A 220 -19.13 -1.41 7.00
CA ARG A 220 -20.23 -0.97 6.12
C ARG A 220 -20.21 0.55 5.91
N GLU A 221 -19.94 1.30 6.98
CA GLU A 221 -19.85 2.76 6.92
C GLU A 221 -18.67 3.22 6.06
N LEU A 222 -17.50 2.59 6.21
CA LEU A 222 -16.33 2.83 5.35
C LEU A 222 -16.62 2.49 3.89
N ALA A 223 -17.16 1.30 3.60
CA ALA A 223 -17.47 0.86 2.24
C ALA A 223 -18.49 1.78 1.55
N ALA A 224 -19.48 2.30 2.30
CA ALA A 224 -20.48 3.25 1.79
C ALA A 224 -19.88 4.58 1.29
N THR A 225 -18.64 4.90 1.64
CA THR A 225 -17.91 6.06 1.10
C THR A 225 -17.34 5.84 -0.29
N GLY A 226 -17.31 4.60 -0.77
CA GLY A 226 -16.76 4.22 -2.08
C GLY A 226 -15.29 3.84 -2.08
N VAL A 227 -14.59 3.91 -0.94
CA VAL A 227 -13.17 3.54 -0.83
C VAL A 227 -12.98 2.02 -0.72
N ALA A 228 -11.74 1.56 -0.95
CA ALA A 228 -11.35 0.19 -0.67
C ALA A 228 -10.86 0.03 0.78
N LEU A 229 -11.16 -1.13 1.35
CA LEU A 229 -10.77 -1.58 2.68
C LEU A 229 -9.64 -2.60 2.52
N GLU A 230 -8.45 -2.26 2.94
CA GLU A 230 -7.33 -3.18 2.85
C GLU A 230 -7.21 -3.95 4.16
N TYR A 231 -7.29 -5.29 4.06
CA TYR A 231 -7.20 -6.23 5.16
C TYR A 231 -5.85 -6.96 5.11
N ASP A 232 -5.07 -6.84 6.16
CA ASP A 232 -3.72 -7.38 6.26
C ASP A 232 -3.42 -8.15 7.56
N GLY A 233 -4.41 -8.28 8.42
CA GLY A 233 -4.28 -8.94 9.71
C GLY A 233 -4.41 -10.47 9.67
N SER A 234 -4.65 -11.08 8.52
CA SER A 234 -5.08 -12.48 8.41
C SER A 234 -4.19 -13.50 9.16
N PHE A 235 -2.88 -13.31 9.17
CA PHE A 235 -1.93 -14.20 9.86
C PHE A 235 -1.67 -13.82 11.33
N ARG A 236 -2.19 -12.68 11.78
CA ARG A 236 -2.01 -12.18 13.16
C ARG A 236 -3.10 -12.67 14.10
N TRP A 237 -4.18 -13.29 13.57
CA TRP A 237 -5.26 -13.86 14.34
C TRP A 237 -5.01 -15.35 14.61
N GLY A 238 -5.46 -15.85 15.77
CA GLY A 238 -5.49 -17.29 16.03
C GLY A 238 -6.49 -18.01 15.10
N ASP A 239 -6.23 -19.28 14.76
CA ASP A 239 -7.01 -20.06 13.80
C ASP A 239 -8.50 -20.16 14.14
N ALA A 240 -8.83 -20.24 15.44
CA ALA A 240 -10.20 -20.46 15.90
C ALA A 240 -11.13 -19.24 15.74
N ASP A 241 -10.61 -18.03 15.76
CA ASP A 241 -11.37 -16.78 15.68
C ASP A 241 -10.62 -15.71 14.84
N ASN A 242 -10.41 -16.04 13.57
CA ASN A 242 -9.74 -15.12 12.65
C ASN A 242 -10.67 -13.94 12.31
N GLY A 243 -10.31 -12.73 12.82
CA GLY A 243 -11.08 -11.52 12.65
C GLY A 243 -11.24 -11.12 11.18
N THR A 244 -10.19 -11.27 10.38
CA THR A 244 -10.22 -10.98 8.94
C THR A 244 -11.20 -11.90 8.21
N LEU A 245 -11.20 -13.22 8.50
CA LEU A 245 -12.18 -14.16 7.92
C LEU A 245 -13.62 -13.82 8.32
N ARG A 246 -13.83 -13.41 9.57
CA ARG A 246 -15.16 -13.00 10.04
C ARG A 246 -15.65 -11.74 9.30
N LEU A 247 -14.78 -10.76 9.12
CA LEU A 247 -15.08 -9.56 8.35
C LEU A 247 -15.41 -9.89 6.89
N LEU A 248 -14.60 -10.75 6.24
CA LEU A 248 -14.87 -11.18 4.86
C LEU A 248 -16.23 -11.88 4.73
N GLY A 249 -16.62 -12.71 5.72
CA GLY A 249 -17.94 -13.29 5.76
C GLY A 249 -19.06 -12.24 5.81
N TRP A 250 -18.94 -11.23 6.65
CA TRP A 250 -19.91 -10.13 6.72
C TRP A 250 -19.95 -9.26 5.45
N MET A 251 -18.78 -8.99 4.85
CA MET A 251 -18.71 -8.24 3.59
C MET A 251 -19.36 -9.04 2.44
N ALA A 252 -19.24 -10.36 2.45
CA ALA A 252 -19.94 -11.23 1.49
C ALA A 252 -21.46 -11.21 1.70
N GLU A 253 -21.93 -11.33 2.95
CA GLU A 253 -23.36 -11.26 3.28
C GLU A 253 -23.99 -9.90 2.91
N ASP A 254 -23.22 -8.80 2.99
CA ASP A 254 -23.66 -7.45 2.70
C ASP A 254 -23.46 -7.04 1.22
N ASP A 255 -22.93 -7.93 0.36
CA ASP A 255 -22.56 -7.68 -1.04
C ASP A 255 -21.56 -6.52 -1.21
N LEU A 256 -20.58 -6.44 -0.29
CA LEU A 256 -19.57 -5.38 -0.23
C LEU A 256 -18.14 -5.85 -0.55
N LEU A 257 -17.96 -7.08 -1.05
CA LEU A 257 -16.63 -7.63 -1.37
C LEU A 257 -15.89 -6.82 -2.45
N ASP A 258 -16.57 -6.05 -3.28
CA ASP A 258 -15.95 -5.17 -4.26
C ASP A 258 -15.16 -4.01 -3.62
N HIS A 259 -15.38 -3.77 -2.34
CA HIS A 259 -14.64 -2.78 -1.55
C HIS A 259 -13.45 -3.36 -0.80
N VAL A 260 -13.11 -4.64 -0.95
CA VAL A 260 -12.03 -5.26 -0.16
C VAL A 260 -10.85 -5.62 -1.03
N VAL A 261 -9.64 -5.31 -0.56
CA VAL A 261 -8.37 -5.81 -1.08
C VAL A 261 -7.58 -6.47 0.05
N LEU A 262 -6.67 -7.38 -0.28
CA LEU A 262 -5.88 -8.13 0.70
C LEU A 262 -4.39 -7.83 0.59
N GLY A 263 -3.72 -7.78 1.74
CA GLY A 263 -2.28 -7.73 1.91
C GLY A 263 -1.86 -8.47 3.17
N MET A 264 -0.59 -8.37 3.54
CA MET A 264 -0.08 -8.94 4.77
C MET A 264 0.59 -7.90 5.66
N ASP A 265 1.04 -6.74 5.12
CA ASP A 265 1.85 -5.77 5.86
C ASP A 265 3.03 -6.48 6.55
N ALA A 266 3.74 -7.31 5.79
CA ALA A 266 4.86 -8.08 6.29
C ALA A 266 6.11 -7.19 6.32
N ALA A 267 6.24 -6.35 7.38
CA ALA A 267 7.29 -5.34 7.49
C ALA A 267 8.51 -5.80 8.31
N ARG A 268 8.57 -7.06 8.74
CA ARG A 268 9.59 -7.55 9.68
C ARG A 268 10.23 -8.85 9.22
N GLN A 269 11.53 -9.03 9.50
CA GLN A 269 12.23 -10.30 9.23
C GLN A 269 11.48 -11.50 9.82
N GLY A 270 10.92 -11.34 11.02
CA GLY A 270 10.16 -12.40 11.70
C GLY A 270 8.91 -12.88 10.96
N TYR A 271 8.49 -12.21 9.89
CA TYR A 271 7.34 -12.61 9.05
C TYR A 271 7.77 -13.38 7.78
N TYR A 272 9.05 -13.36 7.41
CA TYR A 272 9.56 -13.95 6.19
C TYR A 272 10.33 -15.25 6.44
N THR A 273 10.04 -16.28 5.65
CA THR A 273 10.67 -17.62 5.82
C THR A 273 12.15 -17.59 5.55
N VAL A 274 12.61 -16.74 4.63
CA VAL A 274 14.03 -16.57 4.29
C VAL A 274 14.88 -15.99 5.43
N TYR A 275 14.24 -15.37 6.42
CA TYR A 275 14.89 -14.91 7.64
C TYR A 275 14.63 -15.84 8.85
N GLY A 276 14.01 -17.00 8.62
CA GLY A 276 13.63 -17.96 9.66
C GLY A 276 12.32 -17.61 10.40
N GLY A 277 11.55 -16.68 9.86
CA GLY A 277 10.24 -16.24 10.37
C GLY A 277 9.06 -17.02 9.78
N ALA A 278 7.87 -16.59 10.09
CA ALA A 278 6.61 -17.17 9.60
C ALA A 278 5.49 -16.10 9.60
N PRO A 279 4.46 -16.25 8.71
CA PRO A 279 4.18 -17.42 7.86
C PRO A 279 4.85 -17.37 6.47
N GLY A 280 5.50 -16.26 6.08
CA GLY A 280 6.02 -16.03 4.74
C GLY A 280 4.97 -15.48 3.75
N LEU A 281 5.44 -15.00 2.59
CA LEU A 281 4.57 -14.41 1.55
C LEU A 281 3.59 -15.41 0.91
N THR A 282 3.80 -16.70 1.08
CA THR A 282 2.89 -17.73 0.55
C THR A 282 1.54 -17.79 1.28
N TRP A 283 1.46 -17.22 2.48
CA TRP A 283 0.32 -17.37 3.40
C TRP A 283 -1.05 -17.06 2.78
N LEU A 284 -1.21 -15.94 2.08
CA LEU A 284 -2.49 -15.56 1.49
C LEU A 284 -2.95 -16.53 0.38
N LEU A 285 -2.00 -17.17 -0.31
CA LEU A 285 -2.28 -18.06 -1.45
C LEU A 285 -2.34 -19.53 -1.05
N ASP A 286 -1.94 -19.89 0.16
CA ASP A 286 -1.92 -21.25 0.69
C ASP A 286 -2.81 -21.36 1.94
N GLY A 287 -2.27 -21.08 3.12
CA GLY A 287 -2.97 -21.29 4.39
C GLY A 287 -4.25 -20.46 4.51
N PHE A 288 -4.19 -19.17 4.18
CA PHE A 288 -5.37 -18.31 4.26
C PHE A 288 -6.39 -18.61 3.17
N ALA A 289 -5.93 -18.95 1.95
CA ALA A 289 -6.81 -19.39 0.87
C ALA A 289 -7.62 -20.64 1.26
N THR A 290 -6.98 -21.61 1.90
CA THR A 290 -7.64 -22.81 2.44
C THR A 290 -8.67 -22.41 3.51
N ALA A 291 -8.31 -21.54 4.45
CA ALA A 291 -9.23 -21.08 5.49
C ALA A 291 -10.43 -20.28 4.94
N MET A 292 -10.25 -19.56 3.85
CA MET A 292 -11.35 -18.90 3.11
C MET A 292 -12.29 -19.94 2.48
N GLU A 293 -11.76 -20.98 1.83
CA GLU A 293 -12.57 -22.05 1.22
C GLU A 293 -13.41 -22.79 2.25
N ASP A 294 -12.86 -23.11 3.40
CA ASP A 294 -13.56 -23.74 4.51
C ASP A 294 -14.76 -22.91 5.02
N ARG A 295 -14.74 -21.59 4.75
CA ARG A 295 -15.83 -20.65 5.07
C ARG A 295 -16.74 -20.34 3.88
N GLY A 296 -16.60 -21.04 2.76
CA GLY A 296 -17.39 -20.83 1.56
C GLY A 296 -16.97 -19.60 0.73
N LEU A 297 -15.83 -18.98 1.05
CA LEU A 297 -15.24 -17.86 0.31
C LEU A 297 -14.26 -18.43 -0.74
N GLY A 298 -14.79 -19.07 -1.77
CA GLY A 298 -14.04 -19.84 -2.75
C GLY A 298 -13.25 -19.00 -3.76
N ALA A 299 -12.87 -19.64 -4.89
CA ALA A 299 -11.98 -19.07 -5.90
C ALA A 299 -12.48 -17.74 -6.51
N ASP A 300 -13.80 -17.60 -6.72
CA ASP A 300 -14.37 -16.38 -7.28
C ASP A 300 -14.22 -15.19 -6.31
N VAL A 301 -14.39 -15.42 -5.01
CA VAL A 301 -14.14 -14.39 -3.99
C VAL A 301 -12.67 -14.02 -3.96
N ARG A 302 -11.76 -15.00 -3.91
CA ARG A 302 -10.31 -14.74 -3.95
C ARG A 302 -9.90 -13.96 -5.19
N ARG A 303 -10.42 -14.30 -6.36
CA ARG A 303 -10.17 -13.56 -7.58
C ARG A 303 -10.60 -12.10 -7.45
N ARG A 304 -11.81 -11.84 -6.91
CA ARG A 304 -12.32 -10.50 -6.68
C ARG A 304 -11.37 -9.69 -5.79
N LEU A 305 -10.96 -10.26 -4.65
CA LEU A 305 -10.15 -9.58 -3.64
C LEU A 305 -8.69 -9.37 -4.04
N LEU A 306 -8.11 -10.30 -4.82
CA LEU A 306 -6.69 -10.32 -5.14
C LEU A 306 -6.38 -9.93 -6.59
N VAL A 307 -7.38 -9.88 -7.49
CA VAL A 307 -7.15 -9.57 -8.91
C VAL A 307 -7.99 -8.37 -9.35
N ASP A 308 -9.33 -8.50 -9.29
CA ASP A 308 -10.22 -7.53 -9.92
C ASP A 308 -10.22 -6.19 -9.15
N ASN A 309 -10.31 -6.24 -7.81
CA ASN A 309 -10.30 -5.03 -6.97
C ASN A 309 -8.95 -4.31 -6.97
N PRO A 310 -7.79 -4.96 -6.78
CA PRO A 310 -6.50 -4.27 -6.87
C PRO A 310 -6.27 -3.63 -8.24
N ALA A 311 -6.63 -4.30 -9.33
CA ALA A 311 -6.53 -3.75 -10.68
C ALA A 311 -7.32 -2.45 -10.86
N ARG A 312 -8.49 -2.33 -10.22
CA ARG A 312 -9.31 -1.12 -10.22
C ARG A 312 -8.74 -0.05 -9.28
N VAL A 313 -8.43 -0.42 -8.04
CA VAL A 313 -8.01 0.52 -6.99
C VAL A 313 -6.69 1.19 -7.31
N PHE A 314 -5.69 0.43 -7.78
CA PHE A 314 -4.35 0.94 -8.06
C PHE A 314 -4.14 1.42 -9.49
N ALA A 315 -5.17 1.39 -10.33
CA ALA A 315 -5.14 2.10 -11.60
C ALA A 315 -5.12 3.62 -11.37
N PHE A 316 -4.45 4.34 -12.24
CA PHE A 316 -4.45 5.81 -12.20
C PHE A 316 -5.83 6.34 -12.61
N ALA A 317 -6.36 7.26 -11.81
CA ALA A 317 -7.58 7.99 -12.13
C ALA A 317 -7.42 8.79 -13.43
N SER A 318 -8.48 8.86 -14.23
CA SER A 318 -8.51 9.76 -15.38
C SER A 318 -8.56 11.20 -14.88
N ILE A 319 -7.49 11.97 -15.15
CA ILE A 319 -7.46 13.40 -14.88
C ILE A 319 -7.80 14.18 -16.14
N ASP A 320 -8.73 15.11 -16.03
CA ASP A 320 -8.97 16.09 -17.09
C ASP A 320 -7.81 17.10 -17.08
N ARG A 321 -6.77 16.79 -17.86
CA ARG A 321 -5.71 17.77 -18.15
C ARG A 321 -6.31 18.80 -19.11
N GLY A 322 -7.13 19.73 -18.57
CA GLY A 322 -7.67 20.81 -19.37
C GLY A 322 -6.56 21.34 -20.27
N ILE A 323 -6.71 21.12 -21.57
CA ILE A 323 -5.81 21.65 -22.59
C ILE A 323 -5.95 23.16 -22.48
N SER A 324 -5.02 23.78 -21.75
CA SER A 324 -4.85 25.24 -21.83
C SER A 324 -4.42 25.53 -23.25
N ALA A 325 -5.40 25.99 -24.05
CA ALA A 325 -5.16 26.49 -25.39
C ALA A 325 -4.33 27.80 -25.35
#